data_cc85cbc9ee2193fcdd7fc1fa36e77423
#
_entry.id   cc85cbc9ee2193fcdd7fc1fa36e77423
#
_cell.length_a   1.000
_cell.length_b   1.000
_cell.length_c   1.000
_cell.angle_alpha   90.00
_cell.angle_beta   90.00
_cell.angle_gamma   90.00
#
_symmetry.space_group_name_H-M   'P 1'
#
loop_
_entity.id
_entity.type
_entity.pdbx_description
1 polymer ?
#
loop_
_entity_poly.entity_id
_entity_poly.type
_entity_poly.pdbx_seq_one_letter_code
_entity_poly.pdbx_strand_id
1 'polypeptide(L)'
;MNIFHKLYLTLLVVFLASCSSVSTERTNDATAISASASEPYSDYGITSNNVLYFAYDRSDINSEGRTKIRNLAEIIKSNDLSVRVEGHCDERGTREYNLALGEQRAKTVAELLIINGVPSSKISTVSYGEEKPAVSGSNENSWSKNRRALVKTF
;
A
#
# COMPACT_ATOMS: atom_id res chain seq x y z
N MET A 1 -45.02 -1.27 50.86
CA MET A 1 -45.30 -1.45 49.41
C MET A 1 -44.99 -0.11 48.79
N ASN A 2 -43.80 0.01 48.22
CA ASN A 2 -43.07 1.25 48.00
C ASN A 2 -43.64 2.12 46.86
N ILE A 3 -43.70 3.42 47.11
CA ILE A 3 -44.20 4.49 46.26
C ILE A 3 -43.47 4.52 44.87
N PHE A 4 -42.28 3.96 44.80
CA PHE A 4 -41.50 3.84 43.58
C PHE A 4 -42.05 2.87 42.53
N HIS A 5 -42.93 1.93 42.90
CA HIS A 5 -43.54 0.96 41.96
C HIS A 5 -44.74 1.52 41.22
N LYS A 6 -45.35 2.61 41.73
CA LYS A 6 -46.50 3.28 41.08
C LYS A 6 -46.06 4.32 40.06
N LEU A 7 -44.82 4.84 40.16
CA LEU A 7 -44.32 5.82 39.22
C LEU A 7 -43.77 5.23 37.89
N TYR A 8 -43.44 3.91 37.95
CA TYR A 8 -42.90 3.21 36.75
C TYR A 8 -43.99 2.71 35.82
N LEU A 9 -45.23 2.60 36.28
CA LEU A 9 -46.34 2.05 35.47
C LEU A 9 -47.10 3.10 34.68
N THR A 10 -46.86 4.40 34.90
CA THR A 10 -47.53 5.50 34.20
C THR A 10 -46.68 6.08 33.06
N LEU A 11 -45.40 5.63 32.88
CA LEU A 11 -44.51 6.12 31.82
C LEU A 11 -44.46 5.21 30.57
N LEU A 12 -45.27 4.11 30.57
CA LEU A 12 -45.18 3.09 29.50
C LEU A 12 -46.33 3.16 28.49
N VAL A 13 -47.17 4.20 28.46
CA VAL A 13 -48.35 4.25 27.58
C VAL A 13 -48.37 5.42 26.57
N VAL A 14 -47.28 6.14 26.34
CA VAL A 14 -47.27 7.27 25.41
C VAL A 14 -46.19 7.12 24.33
N PHE A 15 -46.03 5.92 23.73
CA PHE A 15 -45.18 5.79 22.54
C PHE A 15 -45.78 4.83 21.49
N LEU A 16 -47.02 5.11 21.06
CA LEU A 16 -47.59 4.47 19.88
C LEU A 16 -48.48 5.51 19.16
N ALA A 17 -47.90 6.28 18.27
CA ALA A 17 -48.52 6.80 17.04
C ALA A 17 -47.66 7.92 16.44
N SER A 18 -46.76 7.59 15.52
CA SER A 18 -46.49 8.45 14.38
C SER A 18 -45.84 7.61 13.29
N CYS A 19 -46.70 6.95 12.49
CA CYS A 19 -46.33 6.56 11.15
C CYS A 19 -46.51 7.77 10.24
N SER A 20 -45.42 8.44 9.89
CA SER A 20 -45.42 9.33 8.73
C SER A 20 -44.60 8.64 7.62
N SER A 21 -45.33 8.31 6.57
CA SER A 21 -44.84 7.80 5.30
C SER A 21 -43.84 8.83 4.69
N VAL A 22 -42.60 8.47 4.62
CA VAL A 22 -41.61 9.23 3.84
C VAL A 22 -41.61 8.64 2.44
N SER A 23 -42.02 9.46 1.49
CA SER A 23 -41.95 9.21 0.05
C SER A 23 -40.52 9.11 -0.38
N THR A 24 -40.12 7.99 -0.95
CA THR A 24 -38.81 7.77 -1.55
C THR A 24 -38.76 8.47 -2.91
N GLU A 25 -38.30 9.70 -2.97
CA GLU A 25 -37.78 10.26 -4.22
C GLU A 25 -36.39 9.68 -4.47
N ARG A 26 -36.29 8.87 -5.51
CA ARG A 26 -35.01 8.42 -6.08
C ARG A 26 -34.44 9.58 -6.88
N THR A 27 -33.58 10.37 -6.27
CA THR A 27 -32.63 11.18 -7.02
C THR A 27 -31.40 10.31 -7.30
N ASN A 28 -31.22 9.95 -8.57
CA ASN A 28 -30.02 9.32 -9.08
C ASN A 28 -28.93 10.38 -9.18
N ASP A 29 -28.30 10.71 -8.08
CA ASP A 29 -26.99 11.37 -8.08
C ASP A 29 -25.97 10.34 -7.59
N ALA A 30 -25.51 9.54 -8.54
CA ALA A 30 -24.27 8.80 -8.38
C ALA A 30 -23.12 9.79 -8.45
N THR A 31 -22.94 10.56 -7.39
CA THR A 31 -21.65 11.21 -7.15
C THR A 31 -20.69 10.09 -6.79
N ALA A 32 -19.97 9.63 -7.81
CA ALA A 32 -18.79 8.82 -7.61
C ALA A 32 -17.86 9.63 -6.70
N ILE A 33 -17.86 9.31 -5.40
CA ILE A 33 -16.81 9.72 -4.50
C ILE A 33 -15.59 8.92 -4.97
N SER A 34 -14.84 9.51 -5.91
CA SER A 34 -13.47 9.17 -6.14
C SER A 34 -12.76 9.48 -4.83
N ALA A 35 -12.72 8.52 -3.93
CA ALA A 35 -11.78 8.51 -2.84
C ALA A 35 -10.40 8.37 -3.48
N SER A 36 -9.87 9.46 -4.01
CA SER A 36 -8.44 9.68 -4.09
C SER A 36 -7.96 9.63 -2.65
N ALA A 37 -7.64 8.44 -2.19
CA ALA A 37 -6.76 8.29 -1.06
C ALA A 37 -5.43 8.89 -1.49
N SER A 38 -5.30 10.20 -1.35
CA SER A 38 -4.02 10.88 -1.33
C SER A 38 -3.29 10.33 -0.12
N GLU A 39 -2.47 9.31 -0.36
CA GLU A 39 -1.55 8.77 0.62
C GLU A 39 -0.79 9.96 1.22
N PRO A 40 -0.78 10.18 2.55
CA PRO A 40 -0.15 11.35 3.19
C PRO A 40 1.38 11.33 3.10
N TYR A 41 1.93 10.62 2.13
CA TYR A 41 3.31 10.17 2.04
C TYR A 41 4.19 10.92 1.04
N SER A 42 3.66 11.93 0.34
CA SER A 42 4.40 12.66 -0.70
C SER A 42 5.48 13.62 -0.17
N ASP A 43 5.59 13.82 1.13
CA ASP A 43 6.33 14.97 1.68
C ASP A 43 7.79 14.68 2.10
N TYR A 44 8.21 13.38 2.13
CA TYR A 44 9.57 13.03 2.59
C TYR A 44 10.59 12.82 1.47
N GLY A 45 10.32 13.24 0.22
CA GLY A 45 11.27 13.10 -0.90
C GLY A 45 11.48 11.67 -1.41
N ILE A 46 10.73 10.69 -0.90
CA ILE A 46 10.80 9.28 -1.33
C ILE A 46 10.09 9.06 -2.68
N THR A 47 9.23 9.97 -3.10
CA THR A 47 8.28 9.79 -4.21
C THR A 47 8.91 9.62 -5.60
N SER A 48 10.08 10.19 -5.86
CA SER A 48 10.70 10.12 -7.19
C SER A 48 11.86 9.12 -7.31
N ASN A 49 12.48 8.74 -6.19
CA ASN A 49 13.67 7.87 -6.16
C ASN A 49 13.45 6.49 -5.54
N ASN A 50 12.20 6.14 -5.25
CA ASN A 50 11.88 4.91 -4.52
C ASN A 50 11.76 3.66 -5.41
N VAL A 51 12.02 3.77 -6.72
CA VAL A 51 11.93 2.65 -7.67
C VAL A 51 13.33 2.19 -8.07
N LEU A 52 13.60 0.90 -7.89
CA LEU A 52 14.81 0.19 -8.31
C LEU A 52 14.45 -0.77 -9.44
N TYR A 53 15.14 -0.70 -10.57
CA TYR A 53 14.89 -1.55 -11.73
C TYR A 53 15.90 -2.68 -11.83
N PHE A 54 15.47 -3.80 -12.41
CA PHE A 54 16.27 -5.00 -12.57
C PHE A 54 16.34 -5.46 -14.02
N ALA A 55 17.44 -6.10 -14.37
CA ALA A 55 17.56 -6.82 -15.62
C ALA A 55 16.62 -8.02 -15.68
N TYR A 56 16.41 -8.57 -16.85
CA TYR A 56 15.63 -9.78 -17.02
C TYR A 56 16.22 -10.94 -16.21
N ASP A 57 15.36 -11.63 -15.48
CA ASP A 57 15.72 -12.77 -14.66
C ASP A 57 16.81 -12.51 -13.60
N ARG A 58 16.91 -11.26 -13.13
CA ARG A 58 17.93 -10.82 -12.17
C ARG A 58 17.30 -10.16 -10.94
N SER A 59 18.02 -10.28 -9.82
CA SER A 59 17.71 -9.62 -8.55
C SER A 59 18.88 -8.78 -8.00
N ASP A 60 20.00 -8.72 -8.73
CA ASP A 60 21.15 -7.89 -8.34
C ASP A 60 20.94 -6.41 -8.71
N ILE A 61 21.49 -5.53 -7.91
CA ILE A 61 21.41 -4.07 -8.06
C ILE A 61 22.71 -3.53 -8.65
N ASN A 62 22.57 -2.73 -9.72
CA ASN A 62 23.68 -2.04 -10.35
C ASN A 62 24.20 -0.86 -9.50
N SER A 63 25.28 -0.18 -9.95
CA SER A 63 25.90 0.93 -9.23
C SER A 63 24.98 2.14 -9.01
N GLU A 64 24.11 2.45 -9.99
CA GLU A 64 23.12 3.52 -9.87
C GLU A 64 22.08 3.19 -8.81
N GLY A 65 21.53 1.97 -8.83
CA GLY A 65 20.59 1.48 -7.83
C GLY A 65 21.18 1.50 -6.42
N ARG A 66 22.46 1.11 -6.25
CA ARG A 66 23.14 1.19 -4.96
C ARG A 66 23.25 2.63 -4.45
N THR A 67 23.49 3.59 -5.34
CA THR A 67 23.50 5.02 -4.97
C THR A 67 22.13 5.50 -4.55
N LYS A 68 21.07 5.12 -5.27
CA LYS A 68 19.68 5.41 -4.87
C LYS A 68 19.34 4.82 -3.50
N ILE A 69 19.76 3.58 -3.22
CA ILE A 69 19.51 2.93 -1.93
C ILE A 69 20.23 3.67 -0.78
N ARG A 70 21.46 4.14 -0.98
CA ARG A 70 22.15 4.95 0.04
C ARG A 70 21.37 6.22 0.36
N ASN A 71 20.91 6.94 -0.65
CA ASN A 71 20.12 8.16 -0.47
C ASN A 71 18.79 7.87 0.25
N LEU A 72 18.11 6.79 -0.14
CA LEU A 72 16.90 6.33 0.54
C LEU A 72 17.14 5.98 2.01
N ALA A 73 18.24 5.28 2.30
CA ALA A 73 18.59 4.93 3.67
C ALA A 73 18.82 6.18 4.55
N GLU A 74 19.46 7.24 4.02
CA GLU A 74 19.62 8.50 4.75
C GLU A 74 18.26 9.16 5.03
N ILE A 75 17.37 9.21 4.04
CA ILE A 75 16.02 9.78 4.22
C ILE A 75 15.22 8.98 5.26
N ILE A 76 15.24 7.66 5.18
CA ILE A 76 14.52 6.77 6.10
C ILE A 76 15.02 6.96 7.53
N LYS A 77 16.35 7.02 7.74
CA LYS A 77 16.95 7.22 9.06
C LYS A 77 16.67 8.61 9.63
N SER A 78 16.86 9.66 8.80
CA SER A 78 16.70 11.05 9.25
C SER A 78 15.27 11.36 9.70
N ASN A 79 14.28 10.67 9.15
CA ASN A 79 12.85 10.89 9.43
C ASN A 79 12.23 9.75 10.25
N ASP A 80 13.03 8.80 10.75
CA ASP A 80 12.60 7.62 11.53
C ASP A 80 11.45 6.82 10.86
N LEU A 81 11.49 6.69 9.54
CA LEU A 81 10.41 6.08 8.76
C LEU A 81 10.42 4.56 8.86
N SER A 82 9.22 3.96 8.77
CA SER A 82 9.04 2.54 8.49
C SER A 82 8.71 2.34 7.02
N VAL A 83 9.32 1.34 6.38
CA VAL A 83 9.19 1.12 4.95
C VAL A 83 8.81 -0.31 4.60
N ARG A 84 8.06 -0.45 3.51
CA ARG A 84 7.78 -1.71 2.85
C ARG A 84 8.48 -1.73 1.49
N VAL A 85 9.20 -2.80 1.23
CA VAL A 85 9.82 -3.05 -0.08
C VAL A 85 8.94 -4.03 -0.86
N GLU A 86 8.38 -3.58 -1.95
CA GLU A 86 7.50 -4.35 -2.83
C GLU A 86 8.29 -4.84 -4.04
N GLY A 87 8.35 -6.17 -4.26
CA GLY A 87 9.03 -6.76 -5.41
C GLY A 87 8.07 -7.14 -6.53
N HIS A 88 8.47 -6.84 -7.76
CA HIS A 88 7.65 -7.04 -8.96
C HIS A 88 8.46 -7.66 -10.11
N CYS A 89 7.74 -8.36 -10.98
CA CYS A 89 8.26 -8.96 -12.21
C CYS A 89 7.47 -8.49 -13.43
N ASP A 90 8.00 -8.76 -14.61
CA ASP A 90 7.21 -8.75 -15.84
C ASP A 90 6.41 -10.06 -15.98
N GLU A 91 5.52 -10.13 -16.96
CA GLU A 91 4.58 -11.22 -17.17
C GLU A 91 5.20 -12.54 -17.67
N ARG A 92 6.50 -12.58 -17.96
CA ARG A 92 7.16 -13.76 -18.51
C ARG A 92 7.53 -14.73 -17.39
N GLY A 93 7.21 -16.01 -17.60
CA GLY A 93 7.45 -17.08 -16.62
C GLY A 93 6.16 -17.61 -15.99
N THR A 94 6.29 -18.42 -14.95
CA THR A 94 5.14 -18.86 -14.17
C THR A 94 4.87 -17.90 -13.01
N ARG A 95 3.65 -17.86 -12.56
CA ARG A 95 3.21 -17.03 -11.43
C ARG A 95 4.05 -17.32 -10.17
N GLU A 96 4.28 -18.60 -9.88
CA GLU A 96 5.07 -19.04 -8.72
C GLU A 96 6.51 -18.57 -8.83
N TYR A 97 7.11 -18.72 -10.03
CA TYR A 97 8.46 -18.26 -10.30
C TYR A 97 8.58 -16.75 -10.10
N ASN A 98 7.65 -15.98 -10.68
CA ASN A 98 7.64 -14.53 -10.58
C ASN A 98 7.41 -14.04 -9.15
N LEU A 99 6.60 -14.76 -8.36
CA LEU A 99 6.44 -14.46 -6.93
C LEU A 99 7.76 -14.64 -6.18
N ALA A 100 8.48 -15.74 -6.41
CA ALA A 100 9.78 -15.99 -5.79
C ALA A 100 10.85 -14.97 -6.24
N LEU A 101 10.92 -14.66 -7.53
CA LEU A 101 11.86 -13.66 -8.06
C LEU A 101 11.57 -12.25 -7.53
N GLY A 102 10.29 -11.88 -7.41
CA GLY A 102 9.88 -10.63 -6.79
C GLY A 102 10.29 -10.56 -5.31
N GLU A 103 10.17 -11.66 -4.57
CA GLU A 103 10.64 -11.75 -3.18
C GLU A 103 12.17 -11.57 -3.09
N GLN A 104 12.93 -12.20 -3.96
CA GLN A 104 14.38 -12.03 -4.03
C GLN A 104 14.77 -10.57 -4.29
N ARG A 105 14.08 -9.87 -5.21
CA ARG A 105 14.29 -8.45 -5.48
C ARG A 105 14.03 -7.58 -4.26
N ALA A 106 12.89 -7.82 -3.58
CA ALA A 106 12.55 -7.10 -2.37
C ALA A 106 13.57 -7.32 -1.26
N LYS A 107 14.02 -8.56 -1.04
CA LYS A 107 15.07 -8.92 -0.06
C LYS A 107 16.38 -8.24 -0.37
N THR A 108 16.84 -8.24 -1.63
CA THR A 108 18.10 -7.58 -2.03
C THR A 108 18.07 -6.09 -1.67
N VAL A 109 16.97 -5.40 -1.92
CA VAL A 109 16.84 -3.97 -1.57
C VAL A 109 16.79 -3.80 -0.05
N ALA A 110 16.03 -4.63 0.68
CA ALA A 110 15.96 -4.58 2.14
C ALA A 110 17.33 -4.80 2.79
N GLU A 111 18.10 -5.78 2.35
CA GLU A 111 19.45 -6.06 2.84
C GLU A 111 20.38 -4.87 2.60
N LEU A 112 20.32 -4.24 1.42
CA LEU A 112 21.12 -3.06 1.12
C LEU A 112 20.71 -1.85 1.97
N LEU A 113 19.43 -1.67 2.30
CA LEU A 113 18.98 -0.65 3.25
C LEU A 113 19.54 -0.91 4.66
N ILE A 114 19.52 -2.16 5.12
CA ILE A 114 20.09 -2.57 6.42
C ILE A 114 21.59 -2.32 6.46
N ILE A 115 22.34 -2.69 5.42
CA ILE A 115 23.79 -2.43 5.30
C ILE A 115 24.08 -0.93 5.38
N ASN A 116 23.17 -0.07 4.89
CA ASN A 116 23.28 1.39 4.97
C ASN A 116 22.71 1.97 6.28
N GLY A 117 22.43 1.11 7.28
CA GLY A 117 22.10 1.51 8.64
C GLY A 117 20.63 1.71 8.96
N VAL A 118 19.71 1.29 8.08
CA VAL A 118 18.28 1.27 8.41
C VAL A 118 17.99 0.07 9.33
N PRO A 119 17.37 0.24 10.50
CA PRO A 119 17.04 -0.86 11.39
C PRO A 119 16.11 -1.89 10.69
N SER A 120 16.41 -3.17 10.82
CA SER A 120 15.60 -4.24 10.21
C SER A 120 14.14 -4.24 10.70
N SER A 121 13.89 -3.78 11.93
CA SER A 121 12.54 -3.64 12.48
C SER A 121 11.69 -2.56 11.77
N LYS A 122 12.31 -1.67 11.01
CA LYS A 122 11.65 -0.63 10.20
C LYS A 122 11.38 -1.07 8.76
N ILE A 123 11.79 -2.29 8.38
CA ILE A 123 11.68 -2.76 6.98
C ILE A 123 10.78 -4.00 6.94
N SER A 124 9.82 -3.99 6.03
CA SER A 124 9.05 -5.18 5.64
C SER A 124 9.21 -5.44 4.14
N THR A 125 9.07 -6.69 3.72
CA THR A 125 9.15 -7.07 2.31
C THR A 125 7.87 -7.77 1.89
N VAL A 126 7.47 -7.58 0.64
CA VAL A 126 6.37 -8.31 0.01
C VAL A 126 6.65 -8.50 -1.48
N SER A 127 6.27 -9.63 -2.02
CA SER A 127 6.29 -9.86 -3.46
C SER A 127 4.87 -9.82 -4.02
N TYR A 128 4.73 -9.16 -5.13
CA TYR A 128 3.54 -9.22 -5.98
C TYR A 128 3.79 -9.99 -7.27
N GLY A 129 5.02 -10.45 -7.51
CA GLY A 129 5.35 -11.10 -8.78
C GLY A 129 4.91 -10.23 -9.95
N GLU A 130 4.13 -10.80 -10.86
CA GLU A 130 3.56 -10.13 -12.03
C GLU A 130 2.19 -9.49 -11.80
N GLU A 131 1.57 -9.72 -10.64
CA GLU A 131 0.16 -9.37 -10.36
C GLU A 131 -0.14 -7.85 -10.34
N LYS A 132 0.88 -7.02 -10.13
CA LYS A 132 0.73 -5.57 -10.10
C LYS A 132 1.70 -4.89 -11.06
N PRO A 133 1.43 -4.93 -12.38
CA PRO A 133 2.26 -4.26 -13.36
C PRO A 133 2.18 -2.73 -13.21
N ALA A 134 3.31 -2.05 -13.40
CA ALA A 134 3.36 -0.59 -13.48
C ALA A 134 2.86 -0.08 -14.84
N VAL A 135 3.11 -0.88 -15.88
CA VAL A 135 2.74 -0.56 -17.25
C VAL A 135 2.21 -1.82 -17.92
N SER A 136 1.05 -1.72 -18.56
CA SER A 136 0.50 -2.79 -19.37
C SER A 136 1.20 -2.88 -20.74
N GLY A 137 1.33 -4.09 -21.27
CA GLY A 137 1.88 -4.35 -22.60
C GLY A 137 2.97 -5.42 -22.61
N SER A 138 3.02 -6.19 -23.68
CA SER A 138 3.88 -7.36 -23.88
C SER A 138 5.09 -7.00 -24.77
N ASN A 139 5.91 -6.08 -24.31
CA ASN A 139 7.13 -5.63 -24.97
C ASN A 139 8.18 -5.15 -23.95
N GLU A 140 9.43 -5.01 -24.38
CA GLU A 140 10.54 -4.65 -23.48
C GLU A 140 10.36 -3.26 -22.82
N ASN A 141 9.68 -2.31 -23.48
CA ASN A 141 9.40 -1.00 -22.90
C ASN A 141 8.49 -1.10 -21.66
N SER A 142 7.52 -2.03 -21.68
CA SER A 142 6.64 -2.33 -20.54
C SER A 142 7.34 -3.24 -19.53
N TRP A 143 7.98 -4.31 -20.00
CA TRP A 143 8.65 -5.28 -19.14
C TRP A 143 9.76 -4.66 -18.30
N SER A 144 10.60 -3.79 -18.87
CA SER A 144 11.67 -3.11 -18.13
C SER A 144 11.14 -2.25 -16.96
N LYS A 145 9.96 -1.67 -17.09
CA LYS A 145 9.30 -0.89 -16.03
C LYS A 145 8.62 -1.77 -14.98
N ASN A 146 8.23 -2.99 -15.36
CA ASN A 146 7.61 -3.95 -14.47
C ASN A 146 8.62 -4.69 -13.60
N ARG A 147 9.84 -4.95 -14.10
CA ARG A 147 10.94 -5.54 -13.33
C ARG A 147 11.50 -4.52 -12.34
N ARG A 148 10.85 -4.37 -11.19
CA ARG A 148 11.21 -3.34 -10.22
C ARG A 148 11.06 -3.80 -8.76
N ALA A 149 11.71 -3.11 -7.88
CA ALA A 149 11.32 -3.04 -6.48
C ALA A 149 10.93 -1.61 -6.13
N LEU A 150 9.91 -1.46 -5.29
CA LEU A 150 9.36 -0.18 -4.88
C LEU A 150 9.45 -0.05 -3.37
N VAL A 151 10.09 1.00 -2.87
CA VAL A 151 10.17 1.30 -1.44
C VAL A 151 9.05 2.27 -1.09
N LYS A 152 8.14 1.83 -0.23
CA LYS A 152 7.02 2.64 0.27
C LYS A 152 7.12 2.78 1.78
N THR A 153 6.74 3.89 2.26
CA THR A 153 6.57 4.17 3.68
C THR A 153 5.16 3.76 4.13
N PHE A 154 4.93 3.47 5.38
CA PHE A 154 3.63 3.12 5.96
C PHE A 154 3.55 3.47 7.44
#